data_f5bdec867fede751d7b84466b1faf7df
#
_entry.id   f5bdec867fede751d7b84466b1faf7df
#
_cell.length_a   1.000
_cell.length_b   1.000
_cell.length_c   1.000
_cell.angle_alpha   90.00
_cell.angle_beta   90.00
_cell.angle_gamma   90.00
#
_symmetry.space_group_name_H-M   'P 1'
#
loop_
_entity.id
_entity.type
_entity.pdbx_description
1 polymer ?
#
loop_
_entity_poly.entity_id
_entity_poly.type
_entity_poly.pdbx_seq_one_letter_code
_entity_poly.pdbx_strand_id
1 'polypeptide(L)'
;MALNTDLALESFNDVQKAEKLSGVESAEYTDSAAELKITEINVLTQEAAKRLGKPIGRYITLESETPLGEYTPCFEERCRAVCEALKKLCSDGPTLFVGLGNRKITPDSLGPLTADRIFATRHIKRLAKEIDSSDLSETSVFSAGVMAQTGFETAELAEAVCAACSPAQVIVCDALACCEPTHMGRTIQLCSTGISPGSGVENSRQELSEKTLGVPVAAVGIPLVSRAMSEDQRFSDLLVTPKAVDRLAEQGSAIIAGGVNMLLHPSLTLSEIASLTL
;
A
#
# COMPACT_ATOMS: atom_id res chain seq x y z
N MET A 1 2.90 4.23 25.90
CA MET A 1 1.75 4.20 24.98
C MET A 1 2.23 3.58 23.67
N ALA A 2 1.51 2.63 23.11
CA ALA A 2 1.86 2.11 21.79
C ALA A 2 1.75 3.25 20.76
N LEU A 3 2.73 3.38 19.87
CA LEU A 3 2.68 4.30 18.75
C LEU A 3 1.49 3.94 17.86
N ASN A 4 0.62 4.91 17.61
CA ASN A 4 -0.53 4.70 16.73
C ASN A 4 -0.14 5.06 15.29
N THR A 5 0.59 4.14 14.65
CA THR A 5 1.15 4.30 13.30
C THR A 5 0.91 3.07 12.46
N ASP A 6 0.65 3.26 11.16
CA ASP A 6 0.59 2.17 10.18
C ASP A 6 2.00 1.75 9.72
N LEU A 7 3.01 2.61 9.92
CA LEU A 7 4.38 2.34 9.48
C LEU A 7 5.11 1.36 10.42
N ALA A 8 5.57 0.24 9.86
CA ALA A 8 6.38 -0.73 10.59
C ALA A 8 7.76 -0.16 10.98
N LEU A 9 8.31 0.73 10.15
CA LEU A 9 9.57 1.41 10.41
C LEU A 9 9.52 2.24 11.70
N GLU A 10 8.45 3.01 11.93
CA GLU A 10 8.30 3.81 13.15
C GLU A 10 8.22 2.92 14.39
N SER A 11 7.39 1.85 14.33
CA SER A 11 7.28 0.88 15.41
C SER A 11 8.62 0.19 15.72
N PHE A 12 9.37 -0.17 14.68
CA PHE A 12 10.69 -0.81 14.80
C PHE A 12 11.70 0.14 15.43
N ASN A 13 11.80 1.38 14.94
CA ASN A 13 12.73 2.37 15.45
C ASN A 13 12.47 2.71 16.92
N ASP A 14 11.20 2.81 17.33
CA ASP A 14 10.83 3.09 18.70
C ASP A 14 11.27 1.97 19.66
N VAL A 15 11.02 0.70 19.30
CA VAL A 15 11.41 -0.43 20.11
C VAL A 15 12.92 -0.62 20.10
N GLN A 16 13.61 -0.43 18.97
CA GLN A 16 15.05 -0.61 18.86
C GLN A 16 15.85 0.42 19.66
N LYS A 17 15.32 1.64 19.87
CA LYS A 17 15.91 2.64 20.75
C LYS A 17 16.00 2.15 22.21
N ALA A 18 15.12 1.25 22.62
CA ALA A 18 15.05 0.74 23.99
C ALA A 18 15.86 -0.56 24.19
N GLU A 19 15.82 -1.50 23.25
CA GLU A 19 16.48 -2.80 23.35
C GLU A 19 16.69 -3.46 21.97
N LYS A 20 17.73 -4.33 21.88
CA LYS A 20 17.93 -5.20 20.71
C LYS A 20 16.79 -6.23 20.63
N LEU A 21 15.96 -6.14 19.61
CA LEU A 21 14.78 -6.99 19.46
C LEU A 21 15.14 -8.35 18.87
N SER A 22 14.95 -9.41 19.65
CA SER A 22 15.08 -10.80 19.17
C SER A 22 13.86 -11.17 18.31
N GLY A 23 14.07 -11.95 17.24
CA GLY A 23 12.99 -12.39 16.35
C GLY A 23 12.57 -11.35 15.30
N VAL A 24 13.42 -10.35 15.06
CA VAL A 24 13.30 -9.42 13.94
C VAL A 24 14.62 -9.37 13.18
N GLU A 25 14.55 -9.48 11.88
CA GLU A 25 15.66 -9.21 10.98
C GLU A 25 15.39 -7.92 10.23
N SER A 26 16.41 -7.09 10.03
CA SER A 26 16.30 -5.86 9.27
C SER A 26 17.50 -5.67 8.35
N ALA A 27 17.24 -5.10 7.20
CA ALA A 27 18.26 -4.68 6.23
C ALA A 27 17.92 -3.29 5.71
N GLU A 28 18.96 -2.48 5.49
CA GLU A 28 18.83 -1.13 4.96
C GLU A 28 19.81 -0.94 3.83
N TYR A 29 19.33 -0.35 2.72
CA TYR A 29 20.15 -0.02 1.55
C TYR A 29 19.55 1.14 0.78
N THR A 30 20.31 1.72 -0.15
CA THR A 30 19.89 2.86 -0.98
C THR A 30 19.77 2.44 -2.43
N ASP A 31 18.63 2.76 -3.04
CA ASP A 31 18.47 2.76 -4.49
C ASP A 31 18.78 4.18 -5.01
N SER A 32 19.98 4.34 -5.53
CA SER A 32 20.44 5.66 -6.00
C SER A 32 19.73 6.11 -7.29
N ALA A 33 19.22 5.18 -8.11
CA ALA A 33 18.51 5.52 -9.33
C ALA A 33 17.11 6.06 -9.02
N ALA A 34 16.43 5.47 -8.04
CA ALA A 34 15.12 5.90 -7.58
C ALA A 34 15.18 7.04 -6.55
N GLU A 35 16.37 7.38 -6.04
CA GLU A 35 16.59 8.31 -4.92
C GLU A 35 15.78 7.88 -3.68
N LEU A 36 15.86 6.59 -3.36
CA LEU A 36 15.12 5.99 -2.25
C LEU A 36 16.05 5.27 -1.27
N LYS A 37 15.82 5.49 0.01
CA LYS A 37 16.32 4.64 1.07
C LYS A 37 15.30 3.52 1.30
N ILE A 38 15.77 2.27 1.33
CA ILE A 38 14.92 1.09 1.45
C ILE A 38 15.25 0.38 2.76
N THR A 39 14.24 0.16 3.59
CA THR A 39 14.35 -0.58 4.84
C THR A 39 13.43 -1.80 4.77
N GLU A 40 14.00 -2.99 4.91
CA GLU A 40 13.27 -4.25 5.02
C GLU A 40 13.26 -4.72 6.48
N ILE A 41 12.09 -5.11 6.98
CA ILE A 41 11.90 -5.62 8.33
C ILE A 41 11.13 -6.93 8.23
N ASN A 42 11.71 -8.02 8.72
CA ASN A 42 11.07 -9.32 8.82
C ASN A 42 10.74 -9.62 10.29
N VAL A 43 9.48 -9.66 10.62
CA VAL A 43 8.98 -10.06 11.94
C VAL A 43 8.79 -11.57 11.93
N LEU A 44 9.57 -12.30 12.75
CA LEU A 44 9.68 -13.75 12.66
C LEU A 44 8.99 -14.49 13.83
N THR A 45 8.78 -13.81 14.97
CA THR A 45 8.24 -14.45 16.16
C THR A 45 7.02 -13.72 16.72
N GLN A 46 6.15 -14.46 17.42
CA GLN A 46 4.97 -13.90 18.09
C GLN A 46 5.34 -12.88 19.18
N GLU A 47 6.46 -13.08 19.85
CA GLU A 47 6.96 -12.13 20.85
C GLU A 47 7.34 -10.80 20.20
N ALA A 48 8.11 -10.85 19.12
CA ALA A 48 8.48 -9.67 18.34
C ALA A 48 7.23 -8.97 17.76
N ALA A 49 6.29 -9.72 17.19
CA ALA A 49 5.03 -9.21 16.68
C ALA A 49 4.24 -8.45 17.76
N LYS A 50 4.12 -9.01 18.96
CA LYS A 50 3.44 -8.36 20.08
C LYS A 50 4.14 -7.08 20.54
N ARG A 51 5.48 -7.08 20.57
CA ARG A 51 6.28 -5.92 20.99
C ARG A 51 6.22 -4.78 19.96
N LEU A 52 6.27 -5.11 18.67
CA LEU A 52 6.16 -4.14 17.58
C LEU A 52 4.72 -3.66 17.34
N GLY A 53 3.72 -4.40 17.82
CA GLY A 53 2.33 -4.17 17.43
C GLY A 53 2.08 -4.43 15.94
N LYS A 54 2.90 -5.28 15.30
CA LYS A 54 2.82 -5.63 13.89
C LYS A 54 2.80 -7.15 13.73
N PRO A 55 1.93 -7.73 12.87
CA PRO A 55 1.90 -9.17 12.63
C PRO A 55 3.24 -9.76 12.16
N ILE A 56 3.42 -11.08 12.31
CA ILE A 56 4.52 -11.80 11.67
C ILE A 56 4.41 -11.64 10.17
N GLY A 57 5.52 -11.24 9.53
CA GLY A 57 5.56 -11.02 8.09
C GLY A 57 6.69 -10.08 7.68
N ARG A 58 6.70 -9.76 6.40
CA ARG A 58 7.68 -8.87 5.78
C ARG A 58 7.10 -7.48 5.58
N TYR A 59 7.87 -6.47 5.93
CA TYR A 59 7.56 -5.06 5.76
C TYR A 59 8.70 -4.41 5.00
N ILE A 60 8.37 -3.64 3.96
CA ILE A 60 9.34 -2.93 3.12
C ILE A 60 8.94 -1.47 3.09
N THR A 61 9.85 -0.60 3.49
CA THR A 61 9.64 0.85 3.52
C THR A 61 10.56 1.50 2.50
N LEU A 62 9.99 2.28 1.59
CA LEU A 62 10.71 3.09 0.60
C LEU A 62 10.60 4.54 1.03
N GLU A 63 11.71 5.18 1.37
CA GLU A 63 11.75 6.56 1.88
C GLU A 63 12.44 7.49 0.88
N SER A 64 11.78 8.58 0.53
CA SER A 64 12.32 9.65 -0.32
C SER A 64 12.70 10.86 0.52
N GLU A 65 13.82 11.50 0.23
CA GLU A 65 14.19 12.78 0.84
C GLU A 65 13.24 13.92 0.42
N THR A 66 12.66 13.82 -0.78
CA THR A 66 11.68 14.79 -1.30
C THR A 66 10.26 14.23 -1.21
N PRO A 67 9.23 15.09 -1.05
CA PRO A 67 7.84 14.64 -1.08
C PRO A 67 7.51 13.92 -2.40
N LEU A 68 6.78 12.80 -2.32
CA LEU A 68 6.38 11.99 -3.49
C LEU A 68 5.45 12.74 -4.47
N GLY A 69 4.85 13.85 -4.03
CA GLY A 69 4.03 14.72 -4.87
C GLY A 69 4.83 15.72 -5.71
N GLU A 70 6.15 15.79 -5.54
CA GLU A 70 7.00 16.64 -6.35
C GLU A 70 7.39 15.94 -7.66
N TYR A 71 7.52 16.74 -8.72
CA TYR A 71 8.05 16.22 -9.98
C TYR A 71 9.48 15.73 -9.80
N THR A 72 9.76 14.55 -10.30
CA THR A 72 11.10 13.96 -10.28
C THR A 72 11.43 13.31 -11.62
N PRO A 73 12.66 13.39 -12.10
CA PRO A 73 13.11 12.62 -13.26
C PRO A 73 13.14 11.11 -12.97
N CYS A 74 13.20 10.71 -11.69
CA CYS A 74 13.28 9.30 -11.25
C CYS A 74 11.90 8.63 -11.11
N PHE A 75 10.86 9.10 -11.80
CA PHE A 75 9.50 8.56 -11.67
C PHE A 75 9.45 7.07 -12.03
N GLU A 76 10.03 6.68 -13.16
CA GLU A 76 10.02 5.28 -13.61
C GLU A 76 10.84 4.39 -12.68
N GLU A 77 11.98 4.87 -12.18
CA GLU A 77 12.81 4.16 -11.21
C GLU A 77 12.07 3.95 -9.88
N ARG A 78 11.29 4.93 -9.43
CA ARG A 78 10.41 4.79 -8.25
C ARG A 78 9.32 3.75 -8.47
N CYS A 79 8.70 3.72 -9.65
CA CYS A 79 7.76 2.65 -10.02
C CYS A 79 8.44 1.29 -9.99
N ARG A 80 9.66 1.19 -10.53
CA ARG A 80 10.45 -0.04 -10.53
C ARG A 80 10.82 -0.47 -9.11
N ALA A 81 11.17 0.44 -8.21
CA ALA A 81 11.44 0.12 -6.80
C ALA A 81 10.19 -0.45 -6.10
N VAL A 82 9.00 0.09 -6.37
CA VAL A 82 7.73 -0.49 -5.89
C VAL A 82 7.50 -1.89 -6.47
N CYS A 83 7.73 -2.09 -7.77
CA CYS A 83 7.64 -3.39 -8.42
C CYS A 83 8.57 -4.42 -7.77
N GLU A 84 9.85 -4.09 -7.56
CA GLU A 84 10.82 -4.98 -6.92
C GLU A 84 10.47 -5.30 -5.45
N ALA A 85 9.89 -4.34 -4.72
CA ALA A 85 9.36 -4.58 -3.39
C ALA A 85 8.16 -5.54 -3.42
N LEU A 86 7.22 -5.36 -4.35
CA LEU A 86 6.07 -6.24 -4.53
C LEU A 86 6.46 -7.67 -4.94
N LYS A 87 7.48 -7.86 -5.78
CA LYS A 87 8.01 -9.18 -6.14
C LYS A 87 8.45 -10.01 -4.92
N LYS A 88 8.85 -9.35 -3.83
CA LYS A 88 9.22 -10.02 -2.57
C LYS A 88 8.02 -10.42 -1.72
N LEU A 89 6.83 -9.91 -2.03
CA LEU A 89 5.59 -10.08 -1.26
C LEU A 89 4.52 -10.87 -2.01
N CYS A 90 4.58 -10.85 -3.33
CA CYS A 90 3.59 -11.42 -4.24
C CYS A 90 4.10 -12.69 -4.91
N SER A 91 3.19 -13.53 -5.36
CA SER A 91 3.43 -14.71 -6.20
C SER A 91 2.83 -14.52 -7.59
N ASP A 92 3.15 -15.41 -8.50
CA ASP A 92 2.52 -15.43 -9.83
C ASP A 92 1.05 -15.90 -9.76
N GLY A 93 0.23 -15.40 -10.67
CA GLY A 93 -1.14 -15.86 -10.84
C GLY A 93 -2.17 -14.73 -10.95
N PRO A 94 -3.46 -15.12 -11.09
CA PRO A 94 -4.56 -14.15 -11.13
C PRO A 94 -4.55 -13.25 -9.90
N THR A 95 -4.59 -11.93 -10.12
CA THR A 95 -4.47 -10.95 -9.04
C THR A 95 -5.72 -10.07 -8.96
N LEU A 96 -6.21 -9.85 -7.74
CA LEU A 96 -7.21 -8.84 -7.45
C LEU A 96 -6.50 -7.62 -6.83
N PHE A 97 -6.65 -6.47 -7.46
CA PHE A 97 -6.25 -5.19 -6.85
C PHE A 97 -7.44 -4.52 -6.18
N VAL A 98 -7.27 -4.10 -4.93
CA VAL A 98 -8.31 -3.44 -4.14
C VAL A 98 -7.84 -2.05 -3.70
N GLY A 99 -8.50 -1.01 -4.20
CA GLY A 99 -8.28 0.36 -3.74
C GLY A 99 -9.22 0.71 -2.59
N LEU A 100 -8.67 1.00 -1.40
CA LEU A 100 -9.41 1.38 -0.20
C LEU A 100 -9.51 2.90 -0.08
N GLY A 101 -10.54 3.36 0.61
CA GLY A 101 -10.72 4.75 0.97
C GLY A 101 -11.85 5.44 0.22
N ASN A 102 -11.98 6.74 0.48
CA ASN A 102 -13.03 7.59 -0.07
C ASN A 102 -12.47 8.56 -1.10
N ARG A 103 -12.80 8.35 -2.37
CA ARG A 103 -12.36 9.23 -3.47
C ARG A 103 -12.71 10.71 -3.29
N LYS A 104 -13.74 11.03 -2.50
CA LYS A 104 -14.19 12.41 -2.25
C LYS A 104 -13.45 13.10 -1.11
N ILE A 105 -12.61 12.37 -0.38
CA ILE A 105 -11.79 12.89 0.72
C ILE A 105 -10.33 12.77 0.30
N THR A 106 -9.70 13.87 -0.05
CA THR A 106 -8.36 13.89 -0.65
C THR A 106 -7.33 13.05 0.10
N PRO A 107 -7.15 13.17 1.43
CA PRO A 107 -6.19 12.34 2.17
C PRO A 107 -6.57 10.85 2.24
N ASP A 108 -7.77 10.47 1.83
CA ASP A 108 -8.29 9.10 1.82
C ASP A 108 -8.52 8.57 0.38
N SER A 109 -8.03 9.30 -0.63
CA SER A 109 -8.27 8.98 -2.05
C SER A 109 -7.19 8.15 -2.72
N LEU A 110 -6.08 7.82 -2.04
CA LEU A 110 -4.93 7.14 -2.62
C LEU A 110 -5.30 5.81 -3.28
N GLY A 111 -6.01 4.94 -2.56
CA GLY A 111 -6.43 3.63 -3.07
C GLY A 111 -7.32 3.72 -4.31
N PRO A 112 -8.42 4.50 -4.28
CA PRO A 112 -9.26 4.73 -5.46
C PRO A 112 -8.50 5.31 -6.66
N LEU A 113 -7.62 6.29 -6.45
CA LEU A 113 -6.80 6.87 -7.51
C LEU A 113 -5.80 5.87 -8.09
N THR A 114 -5.25 5.00 -7.25
CA THR A 114 -4.37 3.91 -7.70
C THR A 114 -5.16 2.91 -8.53
N ALA A 115 -6.34 2.48 -8.04
CA ALA A 115 -7.20 1.51 -8.73
C ALA A 115 -7.56 1.96 -10.16
N ASP A 116 -7.84 3.24 -10.36
CA ASP A 116 -8.15 3.79 -11.69
C ASP A 116 -6.99 3.66 -12.70
N ARG A 117 -5.75 3.50 -12.22
CA ARG A 117 -4.54 3.41 -13.03
C ARG A 117 -4.03 1.99 -13.23
N ILE A 118 -4.68 1.00 -12.63
CA ILE A 118 -4.31 -0.41 -12.81
C ILE A 118 -4.96 -0.95 -14.09
N PHE A 119 -4.18 -1.57 -14.94
CA PHE A 119 -4.67 -2.19 -16.16
C PHE A 119 -5.37 -3.52 -15.85
N ALA A 120 -6.69 -3.52 -15.90
CA ALA A 120 -7.54 -4.69 -15.68
C ALA A 120 -7.59 -5.56 -16.94
N THR A 121 -7.15 -6.80 -16.87
CA THR A 121 -7.01 -7.73 -18.03
C THR A 121 -7.90 -8.96 -17.95
N ARG A 122 -8.57 -9.21 -16.82
CA ARG A 122 -9.41 -10.40 -16.64
C ARG A 122 -10.43 -10.58 -17.76
N HIS A 123 -11.08 -9.50 -18.20
CA HIS A 123 -12.05 -9.55 -19.31
C HIS A 123 -11.38 -9.89 -20.64
N ILE A 124 -10.17 -9.41 -20.91
CA ILE A 124 -9.39 -9.70 -22.10
C ILE A 124 -9.08 -11.21 -22.14
N LYS A 125 -8.53 -11.75 -21.05
CA LYS A 125 -8.16 -13.19 -20.97
C LYS A 125 -9.34 -14.13 -21.07
N ARG A 126 -10.53 -13.71 -20.62
CA ARG A 126 -11.73 -14.56 -20.63
C ARG A 126 -12.58 -14.44 -21.88
N LEU A 127 -12.64 -13.27 -22.49
CA LEU A 127 -13.56 -12.98 -23.59
C LEU A 127 -12.86 -12.90 -24.95
N ALA A 128 -11.63 -12.40 -25.00
CA ALA A 128 -10.90 -12.17 -26.24
C ALA A 128 -9.94 -13.33 -26.54
N LYS A 129 -10.47 -14.53 -26.78
CA LYS A 129 -9.69 -15.75 -27.07
C LYS A 129 -8.80 -15.67 -28.30
N GLU A 130 -9.06 -14.73 -29.20
CA GLU A 130 -8.29 -14.49 -30.43
C GLU A 130 -7.10 -13.55 -30.22
N ILE A 131 -7.04 -12.87 -29.06
CA ILE A 131 -5.93 -11.98 -28.70
C ILE A 131 -4.90 -12.78 -27.91
N ASP A 132 -3.67 -12.78 -28.39
CA ASP A 132 -2.56 -13.33 -27.61
C ASP A 132 -2.34 -12.44 -26.38
N SER A 133 -2.68 -12.97 -25.22
CA SER A 133 -2.56 -12.33 -23.93
C SER A 133 -1.73 -13.16 -22.95
N SER A 134 -0.86 -14.05 -23.50
CA SER A 134 -0.02 -14.95 -22.70
C SER A 134 0.84 -14.21 -21.70
N ASP A 135 1.38 -13.05 -22.08
CA ASP A 135 2.29 -12.24 -21.28
C ASP A 135 1.60 -11.31 -20.27
N LEU A 136 0.25 -11.28 -20.27
CA LEU A 136 -0.52 -10.48 -19.32
C LEU A 136 -0.96 -11.34 -18.14
N SER A 137 -0.80 -10.88 -16.91
CA SER A 137 -1.46 -11.50 -15.76
C SER A 137 -2.97 -11.27 -15.81
N GLU A 138 -3.79 -12.25 -15.36
CA GLU A 138 -5.22 -12.04 -15.19
C GLU A 138 -5.44 -11.10 -14.00
N THR A 139 -5.79 -9.85 -14.27
CA THR A 139 -5.93 -8.79 -13.27
C THR A 139 -7.37 -8.30 -13.19
N SER A 140 -7.93 -8.35 -11.98
CA SER A 140 -9.20 -7.72 -11.61
C SER A 140 -8.92 -6.50 -10.75
N VAL A 141 -9.72 -5.46 -10.89
CA VAL A 141 -9.59 -4.20 -10.13
C VAL A 141 -10.92 -3.86 -9.48
N PHE A 142 -10.85 -3.44 -8.24
CA PHE A 142 -12.02 -3.05 -7.47
C PHE A 142 -11.68 -1.88 -6.54
N SER A 143 -12.50 -0.82 -6.59
CA SER A 143 -12.44 0.29 -5.63
C SER A 143 -13.61 0.14 -4.67
N ALA A 144 -13.32 -0.19 -3.41
CA ALA A 144 -14.31 -0.62 -2.45
C ALA A 144 -15.25 0.52 -1.98
N GLY A 145 -14.76 1.77 -1.98
CA GLY A 145 -15.43 2.85 -1.25
C GLY A 145 -15.35 2.66 0.26
N VAL A 146 -16.15 3.39 1.00
CA VAL A 146 -16.24 3.31 2.47
C VAL A 146 -17.64 2.93 2.92
N MET A 147 -17.77 2.33 4.10
CA MET A 147 -19.05 1.85 4.65
C MET A 147 -20.15 2.92 4.65
N ALA A 148 -19.80 4.18 4.91
CA ALA A 148 -20.76 5.29 4.85
C ALA A 148 -21.36 5.56 3.45
N GLN A 149 -20.71 5.06 2.38
CA GLN A 149 -21.17 5.18 1.00
C GLN A 149 -21.90 3.93 0.52
N THR A 150 -21.41 2.75 0.93
CA THR A 150 -21.84 1.45 0.41
C THR A 150 -22.83 0.73 1.32
N GLY A 151 -22.81 1.01 2.61
CA GLY A 151 -23.53 0.27 3.65
C GLY A 151 -22.89 -1.05 4.05
N PHE A 152 -21.74 -1.40 3.45
CA PHE A 152 -21.00 -2.65 3.70
C PHE A 152 -19.62 -2.37 4.29
N GLU A 153 -19.13 -3.29 5.09
CA GLU A 153 -17.70 -3.33 5.41
C GLU A 153 -16.90 -3.64 4.15
N THR A 154 -15.74 -2.99 4.02
CA THR A 154 -14.88 -3.20 2.85
C THR A 154 -14.43 -4.64 2.70
N ALA A 155 -14.20 -5.33 3.81
CA ALA A 155 -13.81 -6.74 3.81
C ALA A 155 -14.91 -7.65 3.25
N GLU A 156 -16.19 -7.39 3.55
CA GLU A 156 -17.34 -8.14 2.99
C GLU A 156 -17.39 -8.01 1.47
N LEU A 157 -17.18 -6.78 0.96
CA LEU A 157 -17.15 -6.55 -0.49
C LEU A 157 -15.95 -7.24 -1.13
N ALA A 158 -14.76 -7.15 -0.51
CA ALA A 158 -13.55 -7.78 -1.02
C ALA A 158 -13.68 -9.31 -1.05
N GLU A 159 -14.27 -9.93 -0.01
CA GLU A 159 -14.56 -11.35 0.06
C GLU A 159 -15.50 -11.79 -1.08
N ALA A 160 -16.58 -11.04 -1.31
CA ALA A 160 -17.53 -11.32 -2.39
C ALA A 160 -16.86 -11.24 -3.78
N VAL A 161 -15.98 -10.24 -4.00
CA VAL A 161 -15.23 -10.11 -5.26
C VAL A 161 -14.17 -11.21 -5.39
N CYS A 162 -13.47 -11.59 -4.33
CA CYS A 162 -12.57 -12.74 -4.30
C CYS A 162 -13.30 -14.03 -4.72
N ALA A 163 -14.48 -14.27 -4.16
CA ALA A 163 -15.28 -15.43 -4.54
C ALA A 163 -15.67 -15.42 -6.03
N ALA A 164 -15.92 -14.24 -6.61
CA ALA A 164 -16.29 -14.09 -8.03
C ALA A 164 -15.11 -14.22 -9.00
N CYS A 165 -13.90 -13.79 -8.61
CA CYS A 165 -12.74 -13.81 -9.50
C CYS A 165 -11.72 -14.92 -9.20
N SER A 166 -11.79 -15.53 -8.00
CA SER A 166 -10.88 -16.61 -7.54
C SER A 166 -9.41 -16.24 -7.74
N PRO A 167 -8.92 -15.13 -7.17
CA PRO A 167 -7.56 -14.68 -7.37
C PRO A 167 -6.57 -15.60 -6.64
N ALA A 168 -5.34 -15.69 -7.13
CA ALA A 168 -4.24 -16.35 -6.42
C ALA A 168 -3.71 -15.47 -5.27
N GLN A 169 -3.91 -14.17 -5.38
CA GLN A 169 -3.48 -13.17 -4.40
C GLN A 169 -4.27 -11.87 -4.51
N VAL A 170 -4.21 -11.07 -3.46
CA VAL A 170 -4.79 -9.72 -3.42
C VAL A 170 -3.69 -8.70 -3.16
N ILE A 171 -3.71 -7.59 -3.89
CA ILE A 171 -2.92 -6.39 -3.59
C ILE A 171 -3.88 -5.31 -3.14
N VAL A 172 -3.67 -4.78 -1.93
CA VAL A 172 -4.52 -3.74 -1.34
C VAL A 172 -3.75 -2.43 -1.27
N CYS A 173 -4.36 -1.32 -1.70
CA CYS A 173 -3.78 0.02 -1.58
C CYS A 173 -4.65 0.91 -0.69
N ASP A 174 -4.02 1.60 0.26
CA ASP A 174 -4.69 2.53 1.18
C ASP A 174 -3.82 3.74 1.53
N ALA A 175 -4.47 4.81 1.97
CA ALA A 175 -3.80 5.92 2.63
C ALA A 175 -3.49 5.55 4.09
N LEU A 176 -2.25 5.76 4.51
CA LEU A 176 -1.76 5.37 5.82
C LEU A 176 -1.68 6.55 6.78
N ALA A 177 -1.55 6.26 8.06
CA ALA A 177 -1.21 7.22 9.09
C ALA A 177 0.22 7.01 9.60
N CYS A 178 0.94 8.10 9.88
CA CYS A 178 2.24 8.08 10.53
C CYS A 178 2.24 8.89 11.83
N CYS A 179 3.16 8.59 12.72
CA CYS A 179 3.42 9.37 13.92
C CYS A 179 4.40 10.51 13.66
N GLU A 180 5.46 10.23 12.87
CA GLU A 180 6.47 11.23 12.57
C GLU A 180 6.11 11.99 11.30
N PRO A 181 5.92 13.33 11.36
CA PRO A 181 5.57 14.14 10.18
C PRO A 181 6.59 14.07 9.05
N THR A 182 7.83 13.69 9.34
CA THR A 182 8.90 13.51 8.35
C THR A 182 8.62 12.40 7.35
N HIS A 183 7.84 11.38 7.72
CA HIS A 183 7.44 10.29 6.82
C HIS A 183 6.24 10.65 5.94
N MET A 184 5.49 11.69 6.32
CA MET A 184 4.23 12.03 5.66
C MET A 184 4.46 12.46 4.21
N GLY A 185 3.86 11.73 3.26
CA GLY A 185 4.01 11.96 1.84
C GLY A 185 5.41 11.72 1.27
N ARG A 186 6.31 11.08 2.03
CA ARG A 186 7.68 10.76 1.63
C ARG A 186 7.99 9.26 1.66
N THR A 187 7.07 8.47 2.18
CA THR A 187 7.28 7.06 2.47
C THR A 187 6.24 6.22 1.75
N ILE A 188 6.65 5.13 1.11
CA ILE A 188 5.77 4.07 0.63
C ILE A 188 6.03 2.85 1.51
N GLN A 189 4.99 2.37 2.20
CA GLN A 189 5.05 1.17 3.02
C GLN A 189 4.39 0.01 2.27
N LEU A 190 5.09 -1.11 2.18
CA LEU A 190 4.54 -2.37 1.68
C LEU A 190 4.65 -3.46 2.75
N CYS A 191 3.72 -4.40 2.78
CA CYS A 191 3.81 -5.56 3.67
C CYS A 191 3.06 -6.79 3.13
N SER A 192 3.43 -7.98 3.64
CA SER A 192 2.80 -9.27 3.33
C SER A 192 1.67 -9.66 4.28
N THR A 193 1.29 -8.78 5.20
CA THR A 193 0.35 -9.11 6.28
C THR A 193 -1.07 -8.60 6.03
N GLY A 194 -1.29 -7.95 4.87
CA GLY A 194 -2.52 -7.23 4.62
C GLY A 194 -2.61 -5.93 5.41
N ILE A 195 -3.82 -5.41 5.58
CA ILE A 195 -4.07 -4.12 6.21
C ILE A 195 -5.33 -4.16 7.09
N SER A 196 -5.30 -3.41 8.18
CA SER A 196 -6.49 -3.08 8.98
C SER A 196 -6.85 -1.62 8.72
N PRO A 197 -7.81 -1.33 7.83
CA PRO A 197 -8.12 0.03 7.43
C PRO A 197 -8.47 0.92 8.63
N GLY A 198 -7.89 2.13 8.69
CA GLY A 198 -8.13 3.08 9.76
C GLY A 198 -7.48 2.76 11.10
N SER A 199 -6.62 1.75 11.21
CA SER A 199 -5.93 1.37 12.46
C SER A 199 -5.07 2.50 13.01
N GLY A 200 -4.38 3.22 12.15
CA GLY A 200 -3.52 4.36 12.52
C GLY A 200 -4.28 5.58 13.04
N VAL A 201 -5.61 5.65 12.84
CA VAL A 201 -6.48 6.75 13.29
C VAL A 201 -7.56 6.30 14.29
N GLU A 202 -7.36 5.15 14.96
CA GLU A 202 -8.29 4.55 15.94
C GLU A 202 -9.69 4.24 15.40
N ASN A 203 -9.84 4.12 14.11
CA ASN A 203 -11.06 3.71 13.43
C ASN A 203 -10.86 2.31 12.83
N SER A 204 -10.49 1.34 13.67
CA SER A 204 -10.19 -0.02 13.23
C SER A 204 -11.42 -0.68 12.64
N ARG A 205 -11.30 -1.13 11.38
CA ARG A 205 -12.29 -1.91 10.64
C ARG A 205 -11.81 -3.34 10.48
N GLN A 206 -12.64 -4.18 9.90
CA GLN A 206 -12.24 -5.55 9.61
C GLN A 206 -11.01 -5.59 8.70
N GLU A 207 -10.01 -6.38 9.10
CA GLU A 207 -8.76 -6.51 8.35
C GLU A 207 -8.97 -7.17 6.97
N LEU A 208 -8.18 -6.75 6.00
CA LEU A 208 -7.99 -7.47 4.75
C LEU A 208 -6.66 -8.20 4.82
N SER A 209 -6.70 -9.48 5.10
CA SER A 209 -5.53 -10.34 5.30
C SER A 209 -5.79 -11.72 4.70
N GLU A 210 -4.76 -12.56 4.63
CA GLU A 210 -4.93 -13.94 4.20
C GLU A 210 -5.96 -14.70 5.07
N LYS A 211 -6.03 -14.35 6.35
CA LYS A 211 -6.99 -14.95 7.28
C LYS A 211 -8.44 -14.63 6.93
N THR A 212 -8.73 -13.44 6.42
CA THR A 212 -10.09 -13.00 6.08
C THR A 212 -10.46 -13.32 4.64
N LEU A 213 -9.52 -13.22 3.71
CA LEU A 213 -9.80 -13.42 2.28
C LEU A 213 -9.46 -14.83 1.77
N GLY A 214 -8.78 -15.66 2.58
CA GLY A 214 -8.39 -17.02 2.22
C GLY A 214 -7.29 -17.14 1.17
N VAL A 215 -6.68 -16.02 0.76
CA VAL A 215 -5.58 -15.93 -0.19
C VAL A 215 -4.53 -14.93 0.32
N PRO A 216 -3.24 -15.06 -0.08
CA PRO A 216 -2.20 -14.10 0.30
C PRO A 216 -2.59 -12.66 -0.02
N VAL A 217 -2.30 -11.74 0.91
CA VAL A 217 -2.62 -10.31 0.77
C VAL A 217 -1.36 -9.49 0.96
N ALA A 218 -0.94 -8.80 -0.08
CA ALA A 218 0.07 -7.74 0.03
C ALA A 218 -0.63 -6.38 0.17
N ALA A 219 -0.16 -5.53 1.07
CA ALA A 219 -0.66 -4.18 1.20
C ALA A 219 0.42 -3.17 0.81
N VAL A 220 -0.01 -2.06 0.22
CA VAL A 220 0.84 -0.91 -0.13
C VAL A 220 0.11 0.39 0.20
N GLY A 221 0.84 1.39 0.70
CA GLY A 221 0.25 2.69 0.97
C GLY A 221 1.27 3.78 1.27
N ILE A 222 0.76 5.01 1.34
CA ILE A 222 1.53 6.22 1.63
C ILE A 222 0.89 6.91 2.83
N PRO A 223 1.65 7.32 3.86
CA PRO A 223 1.11 8.11 4.95
C PRO A 223 0.74 9.51 4.46
N LEU A 224 -0.54 9.81 4.47
CA LEU A 224 -1.11 11.11 4.07
C LEU A 224 -1.73 11.85 5.26
N VAL A 225 -1.79 11.21 6.42
CA VAL A 225 -2.29 11.80 7.66
C VAL A 225 -1.35 11.50 8.84
N SER A 226 -1.34 12.42 9.80
CA SER A 226 -0.70 12.23 11.10
C SER A 226 -1.56 12.87 12.18
N ARG A 227 -1.41 12.44 13.44
CA ARG A 227 -2.01 13.17 14.55
C ARG A 227 -1.29 14.50 14.75
N ALA A 228 -2.04 15.52 15.10
CA ALA A 228 -1.44 16.79 15.49
C ALA A 228 -0.59 16.60 16.76
N MET A 229 0.69 16.94 16.66
CA MET A 229 1.58 16.99 17.84
C MET A 229 1.28 18.27 18.62
N SER A 230 0.44 18.17 19.63
CA SER A 230 0.10 19.31 20.49
C SER A 230 0.12 18.90 21.96
N GLU A 231 0.70 19.73 22.82
CA GLU A 231 0.60 19.59 24.27
C GLU A 231 -0.81 19.94 24.79
N ASP A 232 -1.59 20.67 23.97
CA ASP A 232 -2.96 21.04 24.30
C ASP A 232 -3.92 19.90 23.90
N GLN A 233 -4.54 19.28 24.90
CA GLN A 233 -5.49 18.17 24.72
C GLN A 233 -6.64 18.51 23.74
N ARG A 234 -6.98 19.78 23.57
CA ARG A 234 -8.03 20.20 22.61
C ARG A 234 -7.67 19.91 21.16
N PHE A 235 -6.38 19.72 20.85
CA PHE A 235 -5.87 19.45 19.50
C PHE A 235 -5.32 18.03 19.34
N SER A 236 -5.33 17.22 20.40
CA SER A 236 -4.81 15.84 20.37
C SER A 236 -5.56 14.93 19.40
N ASP A 237 -6.83 15.24 19.13
CA ASP A 237 -7.70 14.44 18.24
C ASP A 237 -7.71 14.97 16.78
N LEU A 238 -6.96 16.03 16.49
CA LEU A 238 -6.87 16.55 15.15
C LEU A 238 -5.94 15.68 14.29
N LEU A 239 -6.42 15.35 13.09
CA LEU A 239 -5.60 14.79 12.04
C LEU A 239 -5.11 15.92 11.14
N VAL A 240 -3.81 15.92 10.86
CA VAL A 240 -3.16 16.87 9.95
C VAL A 240 -2.74 16.17 8.68
N THR A 241 -2.79 16.91 7.58
CA THR A 241 -2.35 16.45 6.26
C THR A 241 -1.35 17.43 5.68
N PRO A 242 -0.49 17.01 4.74
CA PRO A 242 0.38 17.93 4.02
C PRO A 242 -0.44 18.97 3.24
N LYS A 243 0.10 20.20 3.12
CA LYS A 243 -0.56 21.26 2.34
C LYS A 243 -0.83 20.86 0.88
N ALA A 244 0.04 20.02 0.30
CA ALA A 244 -0.06 19.54 -1.09
C ALA A 244 -0.58 18.10 -1.16
N VAL A 245 -1.51 17.72 -0.26
CA VAL A 245 -2.03 16.34 -0.15
C VAL A 245 -2.70 15.86 -1.44
N ASP A 246 -3.29 16.75 -2.22
CA ASP A 246 -3.87 16.49 -3.54
C ASP A 246 -2.81 15.96 -4.52
N ARG A 247 -1.68 16.68 -4.66
CA ARG A 247 -0.58 16.25 -5.51
C ARG A 247 0.11 14.99 -4.98
N LEU A 248 0.20 14.83 -3.66
CA LEU A 248 0.76 13.63 -3.04
C LEU A 248 -0.09 12.40 -3.33
N ALA A 249 -1.41 12.49 -3.21
CA ALA A 249 -2.32 11.41 -3.54
C ALA A 249 -2.26 11.08 -5.05
N GLU A 250 -2.23 12.09 -5.90
CA GLU A 250 -2.18 11.95 -7.37
C GLU A 250 -0.86 11.31 -7.83
N GLN A 251 0.29 11.86 -7.46
CA GLN A 251 1.59 11.35 -7.86
C GLN A 251 1.95 10.03 -7.15
N GLY A 252 1.63 9.93 -5.86
CA GLY A 252 1.82 8.70 -5.10
C GLY A 252 1.03 7.53 -5.67
N SER A 253 -0.23 7.76 -6.05
CA SER A 253 -1.04 6.72 -6.72
C SER A 253 -0.47 6.32 -8.08
N ALA A 254 0.10 7.26 -8.85
CA ALA A 254 0.74 6.97 -10.12
C ALA A 254 2.02 6.12 -9.94
N ILE A 255 2.84 6.41 -8.93
CA ILE A 255 4.04 5.62 -8.61
C ILE A 255 3.65 4.19 -8.21
N ILE A 256 2.68 4.04 -7.29
CA ILE A 256 2.21 2.72 -6.84
C ILE A 256 1.62 1.94 -8.02
N ALA A 257 0.72 2.55 -8.79
CA ALA A 257 0.10 1.90 -9.94
C ALA A 257 1.14 1.50 -11.00
N GLY A 258 2.12 2.36 -11.25
CA GLY A 258 3.25 2.05 -12.14
C GLY A 258 3.98 0.79 -11.70
N GLY A 259 4.32 0.69 -10.42
CA GLY A 259 4.98 -0.50 -9.86
C GLY A 259 4.12 -1.77 -9.92
N VAL A 260 2.83 -1.67 -9.61
CA VAL A 260 1.88 -2.79 -9.72
C VAL A 260 1.72 -3.24 -11.18
N ASN A 261 1.57 -2.31 -12.11
CA ASN A 261 1.43 -2.63 -13.53
C ASN A 261 2.71 -3.28 -14.09
N MET A 262 3.91 -2.79 -13.70
CA MET A 262 5.19 -3.42 -14.08
C MET A 262 5.30 -4.86 -13.54
N LEU A 263 4.75 -5.14 -12.35
CA LEU A 263 4.70 -6.49 -11.79
C LEU A 263 3.78 -7.39 -12.60
N LEU A 264 2.56 -6.92 -12.89
CA LEU A 264 1.49 -7.72 -13.46
C LEU A 264 1.57 -7.84 -14.99
N HIS A 265 2.19 -6.87 -15.65
CA HIS A 265 2.27 -6.77 -17.12
C HIS A 265 3.69 -6.40 -17.58
N PRO A 266 4.70 -7.25 -17.31
CA PRO A 266 6.11 -6.92 -17.52
C PRO A 266 6.49 -6.71 -18.99
N SER A 267 5.67 -7.16 -19.95
CA SER A 267 5.87 -6.95 -21.38
C SER A 267 5.42 -5.56 -21.87
N LEU A 268 4.68 -4.80 -21.06
CA LEU A 268 4.18 -3.47 -21.41
C LEU A 268 4.99 -2.37 -20.74
N THR A 269 5.21 -1.29 -21.47
CA THR A 269 5.76 -0.04 -20.91
C THR A 269 4.70 0.74 -20.14
N LEU A 270 5.11 1.61 -19.22
CA LEU A 270 4.16 2.49 -18.50
C LEU A 270 3.37 3.39 -19.44
N SER A 271 3.97 3.83 -20.56
CA SER A 271 3.29 4.65 -21.57
C SER A 271 2.20 3.87 -22.32
N GLU A 272 2.45 2.61 -22.67
CA GLU A 272 1.44 1.75 -23.28
C GLU A 272 0.29 1.50 -22.29
N ILE A 273 0.58 1.18 -21.04
CA ILE A 273 -0.44 0.97 -20.02
C ILE A 273 -1.27 2.23 -19.81
N ALA A 274 -0.63 3.41 -19.71
CA ALA A 274 -1.34 4.67 -19.55
C ALA A 274 -2.31 4.95 -20.71
N SER A 275 -1.97 4.54 -21.93
CA SER A 275 -2.86 4.69 -23.08
C SER A 275 -4.05 3.70 -23.09
N LEU A 276 -3.95 2.61 -22.32
CA LEU A 276 -4.99 1.57 -22.20
C LEU A 276 -5.91 1.76 -21.00
N THR A 277 -5.54 2.62 -20.05
CA THR A 277 -6.29 2.87 -18.80
C THR A 277 -7.01 4.21 -18.78
N LEU A 278 -6.96 4.99 -19.85
CA LEU A 278 -7.63 6.31 -20.01
C LEU A 278 -9.12 6.16 -20.37
#